data_b7aeba7042796e04a73ceb578374a958
#
_entry.id   b7aeba7042796e04a73ceb578374a958
#
_cell.length_a   1.000
_cell.length_b   1.000
_cell.length_c   1.000
_cell.angle_alpha   90.00
_cell.angle_beta   90.00
_cell.angle_gamma   90.00
#
_symmetry.space_group_name_H-M   'P 1'
#
loop_
_entity.id
_entity.type
_entity.pdbx_description
1 polymer ?
#
loop_
_entity_poly.entity_id
_entity_poly.type
_entity_poly.pdbx_seq_one_letter_code
_entity_poly.pdbx_strand_id
1 'polypeptide(L)'
;QGAPKRATPTQWKQWLDGAQRRGDFKQAERDWIGVDAWLNGREITTRDELAEFVRANQVQVQDVMLGEPVFSDDGYETKFDQYQLPGGQNYRELLLTLPGASEHPGLTRFWELDAIDNQTREQADEYNRLGREIYPNGLPRPQEDVANREHNGFRSSHFPQPNILAHVRFNERTDADGKRVLFVEEVQSDWHQAGRKSGYIGKAESPGFVVRKGADGGWLATDRDGNIEDFRTESAAREWADGENAVPRARNSLYGVPDAPLKKEWPLTAMKR
;
A
#
# COMPACT_ATOMS: atom_id res chain seq x y z
N GLN A 1 -29.94 3.12 5.71
CA GLN A 1 -29.85 4.29 6.61
C GLN A 1 -28.76 5.21 6.07
N GLY A 2 -29.06 6.51 5.89
CA GLY A 2 -28.08 7.49 5.44
C GLY A 2 -26.90 7.65 6.42
N ALA A 3 -25.75 8.10 5.92
CA ALA A 3 -24.58 8.35 6.74
C ALA A 3 -24.85 9.44 7.79
N PRO A 4 -24.38 9.30 9.06
CA PRO A 4 -24.50 10.33 10.07
C PRO A 4 -23.85 11.64 9.62
N LYS A 5 -24.40 12.80 10.05
CA LYS A 5 -23.74 14.09 9.78
C LYS A 5 -22.44 14.24 10.58
N ARG A 6 -22.41 13.72 11.81
CA ARG A 6 -21.25 13.63 12.70
C ARG A 6 -21.45 12.47 13.67
N ALA A 7 -20.39 11.79 14.06
CA ALA A 7 -20.47 10.64 14.96
C ALA A 7 -19.13 10.39 15.66
N THR A 8 -19.17 9.62 16.75
CA THR A 8 -17.99 9.08 17.40
C THR A 8 -17.35 7.97 16.54
N PRO A 9 -16.08 7.59 16.75
CA PRO A 9 -15.44 6.48 16.05
C PRO A 9 -16.26 5.18 16.10
N THR A 10 -16.79 4.84 17.27
CA THR A 10 -17.62 3.64 17.46
C THR A 10 -18.89 3.67 16.58
N GLN A 11 -19.56 4.80 16.54
CA GLN A 11 -20.78 4.96 15.72
C GLN A 11 -20.45 4.90 14.21
N TRP A 12 -19.35 5.51 13.79
CA TRP A 12 -18.88 5.43 12.41
C TRP A 12 -18.54 3.99 12.00
N LYS A 13 -17.83 3.24 12.85
CA LYS A 13 -17.52 1.83 12.59
C LYS A 13 -18.78 0.98 12.47
N GLN A 14 -19.75 1.16 13.36
CA GLN A 14 -21.04 0.47 13.26
C GLN A 14 -21.80 0.80 11.96
N TRP A 15 -21.76 2.05 11.51
CA TRP A 15 -22.36 2.45 10.24
C TRP A 15 -21.62 1.83 9.05
N LEU A 16 -20.28 1.83 9.06
CA LEU A 16 -19.43 1.19 8.05
C LEU A 16 -19.69 -0.33 7.99
N ASP A 17 -19.81 -1.00 9.14
CA ASP A 17 -20.17 -2.43 9.21
C ASP A 17 -21.54 -2.70 8.57
N GLY A 18 -22.48 -1.80 8.78
CA GLY A 18 -23.78 -1.86 8.12
C GLY A 18 -23.71 -1.67 6.60
N ALA A 19 -22.89 -0.73 6.14
CA ALA A 19 -22.66 -0.45 4.73
C ALA A 19 -21.95 -1.64 4.04
N GLN A 20 -20.94 -2.23 4.70
CA GLN A 20 -20.26 -3.42 4.20
C GLN A 20 -21.21 -4.63 4.08
N ARG A 21 -22.06 -4.87 5.08
CA ARG A 21 -23.07 -5.95 5.01
C ARG A 21 -24.07 -5.75 3.86
N ARG A 22 -24.36 -4.54 3.46
CA ARG A 22 -25.17 -4.23 2.27
C ARG A 22 -24.42 -4.41 0.96
N GLY A 23 -23.08 -4.60 1.00
CA GLY A 23 -22.25 -4.73 -0.18
C GLY A 23 -21.84 -3.39 -0.82
N ASP A 24 -21.99 -2.28 -0.08
CA ASP A 24 -21.62 -0.94 -0.56
C ASP A 24 -20.11 -0.83 -0.85
N PHE A 25 -19.29 -1.62 -0.14
CA PHE A 25 -17.84 -1.80 -0.36
C PHE A 25 -17.37 -3.13 0.27
N LYS A 26 -16.14 -3.54 -0.06
CA LYS A 26 -15.53 -4.76 0.47
C LYS A 26 -14.62 -4.48 1.66
N GLN A 27 -14.44 -5.48 2.54
CA GLN A 27 -13.50 -5.38 3.68
C GLN A 27 -12.09 -4.99 3.22
N ALA A 28 -11.59 -5.59 2.12
CA ALA A 28 -10.27 -5.27 1.59
C ALA A 28 -10.10 -3.79 1.20
N GLU A 29 -11.15 -3.12 0.74
CA GLU A 29 -11.14 -1.67 0.45
C GLU A 29 -11.06 -0.86 1.73
N ARG A 30 -11.83 -1.25 2.76
CA ARG A 30 -11.81 -0.61 4.08
C ARG A 30 -10.44 -0.73 4.75
N ASP A 31 -9.84 -1.93 4.66
CA ASP A 31 -8.51 -2.20 5.21
C ASP A 31 -7.43 -1.42 4.48
N TRP A 32 -7.52 -1.36 3.16
CA TRP A 32 -6.60 -0.59 2.32
C TRP A 32 -6.62 0.90 2.63
N ILE A 33 -7.82 1.50 2.68
CA ILE A 33 -8.01 2.92 3.00
C ILE A 33 -7.52 3.23 4.43
N GLY A 34 -7.58 2.26 5.36
CA GLY A 34 -7.14 2.44 6.75
C GLY A 34 -8.11 3.29 7.59
N VAL A 35 -9.38 3.35 7.20
CA VAL A 35 -10.39 4.21 7.83
C VAL A 35 -10.59 3.93 9.31
N ASP A 36 -10.47 2.68 9.74
CA ASP A 36 -10.63 2.30 11.16
C ASP A 36 -9.51 2.86 12.03
N ALA A 37 -8.27 2.83 11.55
CA ALA A 37 -7.11 3.40 12.23
C ALA A 37 -7.23 4.93 12.31
N TRP A 38 -7.64 5.56 11.21
CA TRP A 38 -7.86 7.00 11.15
C TRP A 38 -8.96 7.47 12.10
N LEU A 39 -10.05 6.73 12.24
CA LEU A 39 -11.12 7.03 13.19
C LEU A 39 -10.67 6.90 14.65
N ASN A 40 -9.81 5.93 14.99
CA ASN A 40 -9.37 5.69 16.37
C ASN A 40 -8.65 6.88 17.02
N GLY A 41 -8.00 7.72 16.22
CA GLY A 41 -7.29 8.91 16.73
C GLY A 41 -8.19 10.13 16.96
N ARG A 42 -9.54 10.01 16.88
CA ARG A 42 -10.48 11.12 16.89
C ARG A 42 -11.55 10.94 17.93
N GLU A 43 -12.07 12.04 18.49
CA GLU A 43 -13.21 11.99 19.40
C GLU A 43 -14.55 12.02 18.65
N ILE A 44 -14.67 12.92 17.69
CA ILE A 44 -15.83 13.09 16.83
C ILE A 44 -15.34 13.41 15.41
N THR A 45 -16.01 12.82 14.43
CA THR A 45 -15.72 13.04 13.01
C THR A 45 -17.01 13.42 12.30
N THR A 46 -16.96 14.41 11.44
CA THR A 46 -18.06 14.77 10.54
C THR A 46 -18.06 13.85 9.31
N ARG A 47 -19.21 13.78 8.63
CA ARG A 47 -19.32 13.03 7.37
C ARG A 47 -18.39 13.58 6.29
N ASP A 48 -18.21 14.89 6.24
CA ASP A 48 -17.42 15.54 5.21
C ASP A 48 -15.93 15.25 5.41
N GLU A 49 -15.42 15.28 6.65
CA GLU A 49 -14.05 14.86 7.00
C GLU A 49 -13.81 13.38 6.66
N LEU A 50 -14.75 12.50 6.97
CA LEU A 50 -14.65 11.09 6.62
C LEU A 50 -14.64 10.89 5.10
N ALA A 51 -15.52 11.61 4.37
CA ALA A 51 -15.61 11.52 2.92
C ALA A 51 -14.35 12.07 2.24
N GLU A 52 -13.74 13.12 2.78
CA GLU A 52 -12.49 13.66 2.30
C GLU A 52 -11.34 12.66 2.52
N PHE A 53 -11.23 12.09 3.72
CA PHE A 53 -10.25 11.06 4.01
C PHE A 53 -10.38 9.85 3.06
N VAL A 54 -11.61 9.35 2.85
CA VAL A 54 -11.86 8.22 1.95
C VAL A 54 -11.45 8.56 0.51
N ARG A 55 -11.80 9.76 0.00
CA ARG A 55 -11.43 10.18 -1.35
C ARG A 55 -9.91 10.30 -1.53
N ALA A 56 -9.21 10.81 -0.52
CA ALA A 56 -7.76 10.95 -0.56
C ALA A 56 -7.02 9.60 -0.52
N ASN A 57 -7.63 8.55 0.06
CA ASN A 57 -7.01 7.24 0.27
C ASN A 57 -7.62 6.11 -0.58
N GLN A 58 -8.56 6.43 -1.49
CA GLN A 58 -9.17 5.41 -2.36
C GLN A 58 -8.18 4.86 -3.38
N VAL A 59 -8.37 3.59 -3.77
CA VAL A 59 -7.59 2.97 -4.85
C VAL A 59 -7.98 3.60 -6.18
N GLN A 60 -7.05 4.31 -6.81
CA GLN A 60 -7.22 4.86 -8.16
C GLN A 60 -6.34 4.07 -9.12
N VAL A 61 -6.94 3.26 -9.97
CA VAL A 61 -6.23 2.55 -11.03
C VAL A 61 -6.19 3.42 -12.27
N GLN A 62 -4.98 3.69 -12.76
CA GLN A 62 -4.74 4.43 -14.00
C GLN A 62 -4.39 3.44 -15.12
N ASP A 63 -4.86 3.73 -16.31
CA ASP A 63 -4.60 2.96 -17.51
C ASP A 63 -3.47 3.63 -18.30
N VAL A 64 -2.41 2.87 -18.59
CA VAL A 64 -1.31 3.30 -19.47
C VAL A 64 -1.27 2.34 -20.65
N MET A 65 -1.55 2.87 -21.84
CA MET A 65 -1.54 2.09 -23.07
C MET A 65 -0.21 2.27 -23.80
N LEU A 66 0.45 1.16 -24.12
CA LEU A 66 1.66 1.12 -24.94
C LEU A 66 1.31 0.62 -26.34
N GLY A 67 1.98 1.15 -27.37
CA GLY A 67 1.78 0.75 -28.75
C GLY A 67 0.64 1.49 -29.48
N GLU A 68 0.00 2.48 -28.86
CA GLU A 68 -0.88 3.38 -29.62
C GLU A 68 -0.04 4.40 -30.41
N PRO A 69 -0.44 4.72 -31.65
CA PRO A 69 0.21 5.80 -32.40
C PRO A 69 -0.08 7.11 -31.67
N VAL A 70 0.94 7.68 -31.04
CA VAL A 70 0.84 8.98 -30.36
C VAL A 70 1.38 10.04 -31.29
N PHE A 71 0.66 11.16 -31.42
CA PHE A 71 1.10 12.33 -32.17
C PHE A 71 2.16 13.18 -31.42
N SER A 72 2.75 12.63 -30.35
CA SER A 72 3.81 13.25 -29.55
C SER A 72 5.03 12.32 -29.46
N ASP A 73 6.22 12.91 -29.36
CA ASP A 73 7.51 12.18 -29.24
C ASP A 73 7.61 11.28 -27.97
N ASP A 74 6.63 11.35 -27.06
CA ASP A 74 6.57 10.58 -25.81
C ASP A 74 5.75 9.28 -25.93
N GLY A 75 5.53 8.78 -27.15
CA GLY A 75 4.82 7.53 -27.38
C GLY A 75 5.51 6.35 -26.70
N TYR A 76 4.81 5.67 -25.80
CA TYR A 76 5.35 4.50 -25.15
C TYR A 76 5.42 3.33 -26.15
N GLU A 77 6.64 2.92 -26.51
CA GLU A 77 6.85 1.71 -27.29
C GLU A 77 6.41 0.48 -26.52
N THR A 78 5.87 -0.50 -27.25
CA THR A 78 5.60 -1.83 -26.69
C THR A 78 6.90 -2.54 -26.35
N LYS A 79 6.89 -3.35 -25.30
CA LYS A 79 8.09 -4.07 -24.86
C LYS A 79 8.14 -5.52 -25.36
N PHE A 80 6.98 -6.14 -25.60
CA PHE A 80 6.84 -7.57 -25.85
C PHE A 80 6.17 -7.93 -27.19
N ASP A 81 6.12 -7.00 -28.14
CA ASP A 81 5.53 -7.21 -29.46
C ASP A 81 6.14 -8.38 -30.22
N GLN A 82 7.44 -8.62 -30.04
CA GLN A 82 8.17 -9.76 -30.63
C GLN A 82 7.72 -11.13 -30.12
N TYR A 83 7.03 -11.18 -28.98
CA TYR A 83 6.54 -12.43 -28.37
C TYR A 83 5.06 -12.69 -28.66
N GLN A 84 4.40 -11.88 -29.51
CA GLN A 84 3.01 -12.11 -29.85
C GLN A 84 2.87 -13.36 -30.74
N LEU A 85 1.74 -14.04 -30.61
CA LEU A 85 1.42 -15.17 -31.52
C LEU A 85 1.24 -14.68 -32.95
N PRO A 86 1.71 -15.43 -33.98
CA PRO A 86 1.58 -15.03 -35.39
C PRO A 86 0.14 -14.69 -35.80
N GLY A 87 -0.03 -13.72 -36.68
CA GLY A 87 -1.31 -13.34 -37.26
C GLY A 87 -2.07 -12.24 -36.53
N GLY A 88 -1.50 -11.68 -35.45
CA GLY A 88 -2.04 -10.50 -34.79
C GLY A 88 -1.70 -9.21 -35.53
N GLN A 89 -2.55 -8.20 -35.38
CA GLN A 89 -2.35 -6.82 -35.85
C GLN A 89 -2.61 -5.87 -34.68
N ASN A 90 -2.07 -4.67 -34.73
CA ASN A 90 -2.30 -3.62 -33.72
C ASN A 90 -2.02 -4.13 -32.30
N TYR A 91 -0.83 -4.73 -32.11
CA TYR A 91 -0.41 -5.20 -30.79
C TYR A 91 -0.26 -4.04 -29.81
N ARG A 92 -0.80 -4.24 -28.62
CA ARG A 92 -0.78 -3.23 -27.54
C ARG A 92 -0.57 -3.89 -26.18
N GLU A 93 -0.10 -3.09 -25.25
CA GLU A 93 0.07 -3.47 -23.85
C GLU A 93 -0.66 -2.45 -22.96
N LEU A 94 -1.63 -2.93 -22.19
CA LEU A 94 -2.33 -2.12 -21.19
C LEU A 94 -1.69 -2.38 -19.83
N LEU A 95 -1.18 -1.33 -19.21
CA LEU A 95 -0.69 -1.36 -17.84
C LEU A 95 -1.73 -0.72 -16.93
N LEU A 96 -2.17 -1.45 -15.92
CA LEU A 96 -2.98 -0.92 -14.83
C LEU A 96 -2.04 -0.49 -13.72
N THR A 97 -1.83 0.80 -13.57
CA THR A 97 -0.91 1.35 -12.58
C THR A 97 -1.67 1.93 -11.39
N LEU A 98 -1.08 1.83 -10.22
CA LEU A 98 -1.47 2.67 -9.11
C LEU A 98 -0.59 3.92 -9.17
N PRO A 99 -1.19 5.14 -9.16
CA PRO A 99 -0.37 6.31 -8.91
C PRO A 99 0.44 6.02 -7.66
N GLY A 100 1.75 6.27 -7.71
CA GLY A 100 2.58 6.24 -6.51
C GLY A 100 1.85 7.05 -5.45
N ALA A 101 1.92 6.66 -4.18
CA ALA A 101 1.45 7.53 -3.11
C ALA A 101 1.92 8.93 -3.50
N SER A 102 0.98 9.84 -3.76
CA SER A 102 1.30 11.16 -4.28
C SER A 102 2.40 11.68 -3.38
N GLU A 103 3.58 11.95 -3.94
CA GLU A 103 4.72 12.35 -3.14
C GLU A 103 4.21 13.44 -2.23
N HIS A 104 4.24 13.18 -0.93
CA HIS A 104 3.78 14.16 0.03
C HIS A 104 4.51 15.47 -0.29
N PRO A 105 3.85 16.62 -0.42
CA PRO A 105 4.50 17.85 -0.87
C PRO A 105 5.77 18.19 -0.07
N GLY A 106 5.85 17.70 1.16
CA GLY A 106 7.02 17.82 2.02
C GLY A 106 8.07 16.71 1.89
N LEU A 107 7.89 15.70 1.02
CA LEU A 107 8.80 14.55 0.97
C LEU A 107 10.21 14.95 0.56
N THR A 108 10.36 15.75 -0.49
CA THR A 108 11.66 16.29 -0.91
C THR A 108 12.33 17.06 0.23
N ARG A 109 11.56 17.94 0.88
CA ARG A 109 12.06 18.74 2.01
C ARG A 109 12.44 17.88 3.21
N PHE A 110 11.68 16.81 3.46
CA PHE A 110 12.01 15.85 4.52
C PHE A 110 13.39 15.20 4.29
N TRP A 111 13.69 14.76 3.06
CA TRP A 111 14.99 14.16 2.74
C TRP A 111 16.13 15.18 2.67
N GLU A 112 15.87 16.41 2.26
CA GLU A 112 16.86 17.49 2.37
C GLU A 112 17.27 17.72 3.82
N LEU A 113 16.31 17.69 4.74
CA LEU A 113 16.58 17.83 6.17
C LEU A 113 17.32 16.62 6.72
N ASP A 114 16.92 15.40 6.36
CA ASP A 114 17.57 14.15 6.80
C ASP A 114 19.07 14.10 6.42
N ALA A 115 19.44 14.70 5.29
CA ALA A 115 20.82 14.77 4.83
C ALA A 115 21.70 15.77 5.59
N ILE A 116 21.17 16.53 6.55
CA ILE A 116 21.92 17.53 7.32
C ILE A 116 22.45 16.91 8.62
N ASP A 117 23.77 16.72 8.72
CA ASP A 117 24.44 16.10 9.90
C ASP A 117 24.25 16.88 11.20
N ASN A 118 24.15 18.20 11.16
CA ASN A 118 24.02 19.07 12.34
C ASN A 118 22.83 20.01 12.15
N GLN A 119 21.63 19.47 12.24
CA GLN A 119 20.39 20.24 12.10
C GLN A 119 20.28 21.31 13.21
N THR A 120 19.84 22.49 12.84
CA THR A 120 19.37 23.48 13.83
C THR A 120 18.10 22.96 14.52
N ARG A 121 17.75 23.53 15.65
CA ARG A 121 16.50 23.16 16.36
C ARG A 121 15.27 23.31 15.47
N GLU A 122 15.20 24.39 14.69
CA GLU A 122 14.09 24.64 13.77
C GLU A 122 14.03 23.59 12.66
N GLN A 123 15.17 23.19 12.10
CA GLN A 123 15.26 22.13 11.10
C GLN A 123 14.86 20.76 11.67
N ALA A 124 15.27 20.44 12.88
CA ALA A 124 14.89 19.21 13.56
C ALA A 124 13.38 19.19 13.90
N ASP A 125 12.80 20.31 14.31
CA ASP A 125 11.36 20.43 14.55
C ASP A 125 10.56 20.28 13.25
N GLU A 126 11.05 20.87 12.14
CA GLU A 126 10.47 20.70 10.79
C GLU A 126 10.58 19.25 10.33
N TYR A 127 11.74 18.63 10.44
CA TYR A 127 11.98 17.22 10.12
C TYR A 127 11.02 16.29 10.86
N ASN A 128 10.91 16.47 12.19
CA ASN A 128 10.01 15.66 13.01
C ASN A 128 8.53 15.89 12.66
N ARG A 129 8.14 17.10 12.29
CA ARG A 129 6.78 17.41 11.84
C ARG A 129 6.48 16.71 10.52
N LEU A 130 7.33 16.91 9.52
CA LEU A 130 7.20 16.25 8.21
C LEU A 130 7.23 14.73 8.35
N GLY A 131 8.12 14.19 9.19
CA GLY A 131 8.17 12.76 9.48
C GLY A 131 6.85 12.20 9.99
N ARG A 132 6.16 12.90 10.89
CA ARG A 132 4.83 12.48 11.37
C ARG A 132 3.72 12.62 10.32
N GLU A 133 3.81 13.64 9.46
CA GLU A 133 2.85 13.86 8.37
C GLU A 133 3.00 12.82 7.25
N ILE A 134 4.25 12.55 6.84
CA ILE A 134 4.60 11.63 5.75
C ILE A 134 4.51 10.17 6.20
N TYR A 135 4.98 9.90 7.42
CA TYR A 135 5.06 8.56 8.01
C TYR A 135 4.25 8.47 9.32
N PRO A 136 2.93 8.55 9.28
CA PRO A 136 2.09 8.55 10.49
C PRO A 136 2.22 7.26 11.32
N ASN A 137 2.79 6.20 10.74
CA ASN A 137 3.03 4.91 11.39
C ASN A 137 4.51 4.70 11.77
N GLY A 138 5.31 5.77 11.81
CA GLY A 138 6.74 5.74 12.10
C GLY A 138 7.62 5.72 10.85
N LEU A 139 8.83 6.26 11.00
CA LEU A 139 9.83 6.25 9.94
C LEU A 139 10.23 4.80 9.59
N PRO A 140 10.34 4.46 8.31
CA PRO A 140 10.93 3.19 7.91
C PRO A 140 12.37 3.14 8.46
N ARG A 141 12.73 2.08 9.20
CA ARG A 141 14.12 1.91 9.66
C ARG A 141 15.02 1.77 8.45
N PRO A 142 16.20 2.42 8.43
CA PRO A 142 17.14 2.32 7.33
C PRO A 142 17.78 0.93 7.29
N GLN A 143 17.13 -0.01 6.65
CA GLN A 143 17.78 -1.05 5.88
C GLN A 143 17.68 -0.57 4.44
N GLU A 144 18.78 -0.25 3.83
CA GLU A 144 18.93 0.45 2.55
C GLU A 144 18.03 -0.08 1.40
N ASP A 145 17.56 -1.32 1.51
CA ASP A 145 16.66 -1.95 0.52
C ASP A 145 15.17 -1.68 0.76
N VAL A 146 14.74 -1.41 1.99
CA VAL A 146 13.31 -1.24 2.32
C VAL A 146 12.87 0.19 2.03
N ALA A 147 13.68 1.19 2.38
CA ALA A 147 13.40 2.60 2.11
C ALA A 147 13.26 2.87 0.60
N ASN A 148 14.10 2.25 -0.22
CA ASN A 148 14.00 2.35 -1.68
C ASN A 148 12.74 1.67 -2.24
N ARG A 149 12.22 0.63 -1.61
CA ARG A 149 11.02 -0.08 -2.07
C ARG A 149 9.73 0.65 -1.72
N GLU A 150 9.64 1.25 -0.54
CA GLU A 150 8.47 2.02 -0.13
C GLU A 150 8.34 3.36 -0.89
N HIS A 151 9.48 4.02 -1.19
CA HIS A 151 9.51 5.29 -1.91
C HIS A 151 9.30 5.14 -3.42
N ASN A 152 9.87 4.09 -4.01
CA ASN A 152 9.78 3.85 -5.45
C ASN A 152 8.62 2.92 -5.83
N GLY A 153 7.86 2.41 -4.88
CA GLY A 153 6.79 1.46 -5.10
C GLY A 153 7.30 0.09 -5.59
N PHE A 154 6.37 -0.77 -6.00
CA PHE A 154 6.71 -2.06 -6.59
C PHE A 154 7.25 -1.86 -8.01
N ARG A 155 8.37 -2.49 -8.33
CA ARG A 155 8.94 -2.56 -9.69
C ARG A 155 9.19 -4.00 -10.09
N SER A 156 8.94 -4.31 -11.35
CA SER A 156 9.29 -5.60 -11.96
C SER A 156 10.30 -5.38 -13.09
N SER A 157 10.89 -6.47 -13.58
CA SER A 157 11.75 -6.43 -14.76
C SER A 157 10.98 -6.27 -16.06
N HIS A 158 9.65 -6.47 -16.04
CA HIS A 158 8.83 -6.47 -17.25
C HIS A 158 8.64 -5.05 -17.81
N PHE A 159 8.41 -4.05 -16.96
CA PHE A 159 8.17 -2.68 -17.39
C PHE A 159 8.93 -1.68 -16.51
N PRO A 160 9.32 -0.52 -17.05
CA PRO A 160 10.01 0.52 -16.27
C PRO A 160 9.08 1.26 -15.30
N GLN A 161 7.77 1.26 -15.55
CA GLN A 161 6.79 1.95 -14.72
C GLN A 161 6.68 1.28 -13.34
N PRO A 162 6.61 2.05 -12.24
CA PRO A 162 6.36 1.51 -10.92
C PRO A 162 4.87 1.19 -10.72
N ASN A 163 4.59 0.38 -9.70
CA ASN A 163 3.24 0.11 -9.21
C ASN A 163 2.27 -0.46 -10.24
N ILE A 164 2.76 -1.26 -11.18
CA ILE A 164 1.91 -1.97 -12.10
C ILE A 164 1.15 -3.06 -11.33
N LEU A 165 -0.15 -2.82 -11.14
CA LEU A 165 -1.06 -3.77 -10.49
C LEU A 165 -1.29 -5.01 -11.37
N ALA A 166 -1.46 -4.78 -12.66
CA ALA A 166 -1.58 -5.82 -13.67
C ALA A 166 -1.21 -5.25 -15.04
N HIS A 167 -0.82 -6.14 -15.95
CA HIS A 167 -0.71 -5.80 -17.36
C HIS A 167 -1.47 -6.81 -18.23
N VAL A 168 -1.92 -6.33 -19.40
CA VAL A 168 -2.62 -7.12 -20.40
C VAL A 168 -1.92 -6.92 -21.73
N ARG A 169 -1.56 -8.02 -22.39
CA ARG A 169 -1.05 -8.01 -23.77
C ARG A 169 -2.13 -8.50 -24.69
N PHE A 170 -2.39 -7.79 -25.78
CA PHE A 170 -3.45 -8.13 -26.71
C PHE A 170 -3.18 -7.59 -28.11
N ASN A 171 -3.85 -8.18 -29.08
CA ASN A 171 -3.83 -7.74 -30.48
C ASN A 171 -5.21 -7.92 -31.11
N GLU A 172 -5.35 -7.44 -32.33
CA GLU A 172 -6.55 -7.63 -33.12
C GLU A 172 -6.36 -8.78 -34.10
N ARG A 173 -7.39 -9.59 -34.26
CA ARG A 173 -7.45 -10.71 -35.24
C ARG A 173 -8.76 -10.69 -35.99
N THR A 174 -8.80 -11.44 -37.08
CA THR A 174 -10.03 -11.70 -37.81
C THR A 174 -10.43 -13.15 -37.57
N ASP A 175 -11.67 -13.38 -37.15
CA ASP A 175 -12.20 -14.73 -36.99
C ASP A 175 -12.56 -15.41 -38.34
N ALA A 176 -13.04 -16.65 -38.27
CA ALA A 176 -13.41 -17.41 -39.44
C ALA A 176 -14.57 -16.78 -40.23
N ASP A 177 -15.40 -15.96 -39.60
CA ASP A 177 -16.51 -15.24 -40.21
C ASP A 177 -16.11 -13.86 -40.79
N GLY A 178 -14.83 -13.50 -40.71
CA GLY A 178 -14.31 -12.20 -41.15
C GLY A 178 -14.55 -11.07 -40.16
N LYS A 179 -14.95 -11.35 -38.92
CA LYS A 179 -15.17 -10.34 -37.89
C LYS A 179 -13.87 -10.02 -37.14
N ARG A 180 -13.68 -8.75 -36.84
CA ARG A 180 -12.57 -8.31 -35.99
C ARG A 180 -12.83 -8.70 -34.53
N VAL A 181 -11.84 -9.34 -33.91
CA VAL A 181 -11.87 -9.79 -32.52
C VAL A 181 -10.64 -9.27 -31.77
N LEU A 182 -10.80 -8.94 -30.51
CA LEU A 182 -9.72 -8.68 -29.60
C LEU A 182 -9.18 -10.02 -29.10
N PHE A 183 -7.89 -10.25 -29.31
CA PHE A 183 -7.22 -11.46 -28.86
C PHE A 183 -6.29 -11.13 -27.71
N VAL A 184 -6.61 -11.64 -26.51
CA VAL A 184 -5.81 -11.44 -25.32
C VAL A 184 -4.71 -12.50 -25.29
N GLU A 185 -3.46 -12.05 -25.35
CA GLU A 185 -2.25 -12.89 -25.29
C GLU A 185 -1.94 -13.26 -23.84
N GLU A 186 -2.04 -12.30 -22.93
CA GLU A 186 -1.65 -12.45 -21.54
C GLU A 186 -2.38 -11.48 -20.62
N VAL A 187 -2.68 -11.96 -19.43
CA VAL A 187 -3.10 -11.13 -18.28
C VAL A 187 -2.25 -11.54 -17.07
N GLN A 188 -1.41 -10.63 -16.58
CA GLN A 188 -0.45 -10.94 -15.52
C GLN A 188 -0.35 -9.83 -14.47
N SER A 189 0.04 -10.21 -13.26
CA SER A 189 0.43 -9.30 -12.20
C SER A 189 1.70 -9.80 -11.52
N ASP A 190 2.82 -9.17 -11.81
CA ASP A 190 4.09 -9.48 -11.16
C ASP A 190 4.04 -9.17 -9.68
N TRP A 191 3.40 -8.07 -9.30
CA TRP A 191 3.27 -7.67 -7.91
C TRP A 191 2.56 -8.73 -7.08
N HIS A 192 1.41 -9.21 -7.56
CA HIS A 192 0.68 -10.25 -6.85
C HIS A 192 1.35 -11.64 -6.94
N GLN A 193 2.09 -11.92 -7.99
CA GLN A 193 2.90 -13.14 -8.06
C GLN A 193 4.03 -13.09 -7.03
N ALA A 194 4.76 -11.99 -6.97
CA ALA A 194 5.82 -11.79 -5.98
C ALA A 194 5.26 -11.78 -4.54
N GLY A 195 4.10 -11.14 -4.32
CA GLY A 195 3.42 -11.14 -3.03
C GLY A 195 2.97 -12.52 -2.57
N ARG A 196 2.52 -13.38 -3.49
CA ARG A 196 2.20 -14.79 -3.15
C ARG A 196 3.45 -15.62 -2.84
N LYS A 197 4.56 -15.34 -3.51
CA LYS A 197 5.81 -16.10 -3.35
C LYS A 197 6.58 -15.68 -2.11
N SER A 198 6.72 -14.38 -1.87
CA SER A 198 7.61 -13.79 -0.86
C SER A 198 6.88 -13.12 0.30
N GLY A 199 5.54 -13.08 0.25
CA GLY A 199 4.71 -12.33 1.19
C GLY A 199 4.60 -10.86 0.84
N TYR A 200 3.57 -10.20 1.39
CA TYR A 200 3.42 -8.76 1.35
C TYR A 200 3.97 -8.17 2.64
N ILE A 201 4.63 -7.02 2.55
CA ILE A 201 4.99 -6.23 3.71
C ILE A 201 3.67 -5.73 4.31
N GLY A 202 3.31 -6.25 5.48
CA GLY A 202 2.07 -5.85 6.16
C GLY A 202 2.13 -4.38 6.58
N LYS A 203 0.94 -3.78 6.79
CA LYS A 203 0.86 -2.49 7.50
C LYS A 203 1.60 -2.64 8.82
N ALA A 204 2.40 -1.61 9.16
CA ALA A 204 3.09 -1.59 10.44
C ALA A 204 2.06 -1.72 11.58
N GLU A 205 2.22 -2.74 12.39
CA GLU A 205 1.38 -3.00 13.56
C GLU A 205 2.22 -2.91 14.82
N SER A 206 1.60 -2.53 15.93
CA SER A 206 2.23 -2.64 17.25
C SER A 206 2.71 -4.08 17.44
N PRO A 207 3.95 -4.30 17.91
CA PRO A 207 4.48 -5.63 18.22
C PRO A 207 3.58 -6.41 19.19
N GLY A 208 2.83 -5.69 20.02
CA GLY A 208 1.86 -6.28 20.93
C GLY A 208 2.53 -6.97 22.09
N PHE A 209 3.63 -6.42 22.62
CA PHE A 209 4.29 -6.95 23.81
C PHE A 209 3.36 -6.96 25.03
N VAL A 210 3.27 -8.12 25.65
CA VAL A 210 2.52 -8.36 26.89
C VAL A 210 3.51 -8.73 27.99
N VAL A 211 3.39 -8.04 29.14
CA VAL A 211 4.26 -8.29 30.29
C VAL A 211 3.66 -9.33 31.20
N ARG A 212 4.47 -10.31 31.60
CA ARG A 212 4.10 -11.39 32.52
C ARG A 212 5.25 -11.74 33.46
N LYS A 213 4.94 -12.35 34.60
CA LYS A 213 5.95 -12.83 35.53
C LYS A 213 6.58 -14.11 35.00
N GLY A 214 7.90 -14.16 34.98
CA GLY A 214 8.68 -15.36 34.63
C GLY A 214 8.71 -16.39 35.76
N ALA A 215 9.06 -17.65 35.41
CA ALA A 215 9.14 -18.74 36.36
C ALA A 215 10.28 -18.59 37.39
N ASP A 216 11.32 -17.83 37.04
CA ASP A 216 12.48 -17.51 37.87
C ASP A 216 12.25 -16.31 38.79
N GLY A 217 11.04 -15.74 38.78
CA GLY A 217 10.67 -14.57 39.57
C GLY A 217 10.95 -13.22 38.90
N GLY A 218 11.59 -13.20 37.72
CA GLY A 218 11.75 -12.03 36.86
C GLY A 218 10.48 -11.68 36.08
N TRP A 219 10.57 -10.73 35.16
CA TRP A 219 9.46 -10.28 34.31
C TRP A 219 9.82 -10.42 32.83
N LEU A 220 8.87 -10.93 32.07
CA LEU A 220 9.02 -11.18 30.63
C LEU A 220 8.08 -10.27 29.84
N ALA A 221 8.60 -9.60 28.81
CA ALA A 221 7.79 -9.00 27.77
C ALA A 221 7.83 -9.91 26.55
N THR A 222 6.65 -10.38 26.10
CA THR A 222 6.53 -11.30 24.95
C THR A 222 5.67 -10.68 23.90
N ASP A 223 6.14 -10.62 22.65
CA ASP A 223 5.35 -10.13 21.52
C ASP A 223 4.50 -11.24 20.87
N ARG A 224 3.74 -10.88 19.84
CA ARG A 224 2.87 -11.79 19.08
C ARG A 224 3.63 -12.84 18.28
N ASP A 225 4.90 -12.59 17.97
CA ASP A 225 5.76 -13.47 17.17
C ASP A 225 6.60 -14.38 18.04
N GLY A 226 6.45 -14.27 19.38
CA GLY A 226 7.12 -15.11 20.37
C GLY A 226 8.50 -14.61 20.79
N ASN A 227 8.91 -13.39 20.40
CA ASN A 227 10.12 -12.78 20.91
C ASN A 227 9.94 -12.44 22.39
N ILE A 228 10.97 -12.69 23.18
CA ILE A 228 10.91 -12.57 24.65
C ILE A 228 12.09 -11.69 25.09
N GLU A 229 11.78 -10.71 25.95
CA GLU A 229 12.77 -9.88 26.66
C GLU A 229 12.59 -10.03 28.16
N ASP A 230 13.71 -10.11 28.91
CA ASP A 230 13.77 -10.36 30.34
C ASP A 230 14.05 -9.08 31.14
N PHE A 231 13.32 -8.89 32.23
CA PHE A 231 13.45 -7.72 33.11
C PHE A 231 13.45 -8.13 34.59
N ARG A 232 14.19 -7.37 35.39
CA ARG A 232 14.25 -7.59 36.84
C ARG A 232 12.99 -7.11 37.57
N THR A 233 12.33 -6.07 37.04
CA THR A 233 11.15 -5.45 37.63
C THR A 233 10.00 -5.34 36.66
N GLU A 234 8.78 -5.34 37.17
CA GLU A 234 7.57 -5.13 36.38
C GLU A 234 7.54 -3.76 35.71
N SER A 235 7.96 -2.73 36.44
CA SER A 235 7.98 -1.35 35.93
C SER A 235 8.87 -1.21 34.70
N ALA A 236 10.09 -1.79 34.76
CA ALA A 236 11.00 -1.76 33.62
C ALA A 236 10.46 -2.54 32.42
N ALA A 237 9.82 -3.70 32.66
CA ALA A 237 9.20 -4.48 31.60
C ALA A 237 8.04 -3.74 30.92
N ARG A 238 7.19 -3.07 31.71
CA ARG A 238 6.05 -2.28 31.18
C ARG A 238 6.51 -1.05 30.41
N GLU A 239 7.42 -0.26 31.00
CA GLU A 239 7.95 0.95 30.36
C GLU A 239 8.60 0.60 29.00
N TRP A 240 9.39 -0.47 28.95
CA TRP A 240 10.00 -0.94 27.73
C TRP A 240 8.93 -1.46 26.71
N ALA A 241 7.98 -2.30 27.16
CA ALA A 241 6.94 -2.83 26.32
C ALA A 241 6.01 -1.75 25.77
N ASP A 242 5.68 -0.72 26.56
CA ASP A 242 4.87 0.41 26.13
C ASP A 242 5.63 1.24 25.07
N GLY A 243 6.92 1.47 25.25
CA GLY A 243 7.79 2.11 24.28
C GLY A 243 7.86 1.34 22.96
N GLU A 244 8.08 0.03 23.02
CA GLU A 244 8.11 -0.83 21.83
C GLU A 244 6.74 -0.94 21.13
N ASN A 245 5.66 -1.02 21.91
CA ASN A 245 4.30 -1.06 21.38
C ASN A 245 3.86 0.27 20.75
N ALA A 246 4.45 1.38 21.16
CA ALA A 246 4.19 2.68 20.56
C ALA A 246 4.80 2.83 19.15
N VAL A 247 5.78 1.97 18.79
CA VAL A 247 6.44 1.99 17.48
C VAL A 247 5.91 0.83 16.62
N PRO A 248 5.00 1.07 15.68
CA PRO A 248 4.52 0.04 14.78
C PRO A 248 5.67 -0.57 13.95
N ARG A 249 5.65 -1.89 13.78
CA ARG A 249 6.63 -2.63 12.98
C ARG A 249 5.95 -3.37 11.85
N ALA A 250 6.55 -3.35 10.65
CA ALA A 250 6.06 -4.15 9.54
C ALA A 250 6.32 -5.65 9.80
N ARG A 251 5.26 -6.45 9.76
CA ARG A 251 5.39 -7.92 9.81
C ARG A 251 6.03 -8.44 8.51
N ASN A 252 7.02 -9.33 8.63
CA ASN A 252 7.70 -10.02 7.51
C ASN A 252 8.46 -9.12 6.53
N SER A 253 9.28 -8.19 7.02
CA SER A 253 9.87 -7.13 6.23
C SER A 253 11.10 -7.48 5.37
N LEU A 254 11.80 -8.58 5.60
CA LEU A 254 13.11 -8.81 4.97
C LEU A 254 13.04 -9.27 3.50
N TYR A 255 11.94 -9.90 3.05
CA TYR A 255 11.83 -10.48 1.70
C TYR A 255 10.48 -10.21 1.02
N GLY A 256 9.56 -9.55 1.68
CA GLY A 256 8.23 -9.24 1.15
C GLY A 256 8.27 -8.13 0.10
N VAL A 257 7.20 -8.06 -0.70
CA VAL A 257 6.94 -6.90 -1.57
C VAL A 257 6.00 -5.92 -0.89
N PRO A 258 5.97 -4.63 -1.28
CA PRO A 258 4.99 -3.68 -0.78
C PRO A 258 3.57 -4.25 -0.84
N ASP A 259 2.72 -3.91 0.13
CA ASP A 259 1.32 -4.35 0.10
C ASP A 259 0.62 -3.79 -1.14
N ALA A 260 -0.30 -4.56 -1.69
CA ALA A 260 -1.01 -4.19 -2.91
C ALA A 260 -2.52 -4.38 -2.73
N PRO A 261 -3.35 -3.46 -3.25
CA PRO A 261 -4.79 -3.63 -3.24
C PRO A 261 -5.24 -4.69 -4.26
N LEU A 262 -6.50 -5.08 -4.20
CA LEU A 262 -7.14 -5.94 -5.20
C LEU A 262 -6.47 -7.32 -5.35
N LYS A 263 -5.92 -7.89 -4.27
CA LYS A 263 -5.18 -9.17 -4.26
C LYS A 263 -5.89 -10.33 -4.95
N LYS A 264 -7.22 -10.34 -4.95
CA LYS A 264 -8.06 -11.35 -5.59
C LYS A 264 -8.83 -10.82 -6.79
N GLU A 265 -9.07 -9.52 -6.84
CA GLU A 265 -9.92 -8.85 -7.82
C GLU A 265 -9.16 -8.34 -9.04
N TRP A 266 -7.83 -8.26 -8.98
CA TRP A 266 -7.02 -7.69 -10.06
C TRP A 266 -7.27 -8.34 -11.44
N PRO A 267 -7.48 -9.68 -11.58
CA PRO A 267 -7.72 -10.26 -12.90
C PRO A 267 -9.02 -9.75 -13.52
N LEU A 268 -10.08 -9.68 -12.71
CA LEU A 268 -11.36 -9.16 -13.16
C LEU A 268 -11.30 -7.66 -13.45
N THR A 269 -10.52 -6.91 -12.69
CA THR A 269 -10.28 -5.49 -12.92
C THR A 269 -9.58 -5.27 -14.26
N ALA A 270 -8.56 -6.06 -14.57
CA ALA A 270 -7.84 -6.01 -15.84
C ALA A 270 -8.73 -6.36 -17.04
N MET A 271 -9.58 -7.37 -16.90
CA MET A 271 -10.47 -7.83 -17.99
C MET A 271 -11.68 -6.92 -18.24
N LYS A 272 -11.94 -5.94 -17.40
CA LYS A 272 -13.05 -4.99 -17.54
C LYS A 272 -12.65 -3.64 -18.16
N ARG A 273 -11.38 -3.44 -18.44
CA ARG A 273 -10.85 -2.24 -19.09
C ARG A 273 -10.84 -2.41 -20.60
#